data_43a2b8fb8fa66d3db0cb147747d21591
#
_entry.id   43a2b8fb8fa66d3db0cb147747d21591
#
_cell.length_a   1.000
_cell.length_b   1.000
_cell.length_c   1.000
_cell.angle_alpha   90.00
_cell.angle_beta   90.00
_cell.angle_gamma   90.00
#
_symmetry.space_group_name_H-M   'P 1'
#
loop_
_entity.id
_entity.type
_entity.pdbx_description
1 polymer ?
#
loop_
_entity_poly.entity_id
_entity_poly.type
_entity_poly.pdbx_seq_one_letter_code
_entity_poly.pdbx_strand_id
1 'polypeptide(L)'
;MIINELEWDDQNIAHIARHNVNPEEVEDVCFGFHISERGEDQRYILSGQTGGGRYINVVVEQVGKGLFRPITAFEMSEDYKRRYRKRLRK
;
A
#
# COMPACT_ATOMS: atom_id res chain seq x y z
N MET A 1 -9.66 -6.58 4.38
CA MET A 1 -8.43 -7.38 4.24
C MET A 1 -7.58 -7.24 5.50
N ILE A 2 -7.17 -8.34 6.05
CA ILE A 2 -6.35 -8.33 7.26
C ILE A 2 -4.94 -8.75 6.92
N ILE A 3 -3.99 -7.84 7.19
CA ILE A 3 -2.58 -8.09 6.98
C ILE A 3 -1.93 -8.26 8.34
N ASN A 4 -1.37 -9.43 8.60
CA ASN A 4 -0.73 -9.71 9.88
C ASN A 4 0.75 -9.37 9.85
N GLU A 5 1.38 -9.53 8.71
CA GLU A 5 2.83 -9.36 8.60
C GLU A 5 3.21 -8.98 7.18
N LEU A 6 4.23 -8.14 7.05
CA LEU A 6 4.80 -7.76 5.76
C LEU A 6 6.20 -8.38 5.63
N GLU A 7 6.49 -8.92 4.45
CA GLU A 7 7.79 -9.49 4.15
C GLU A 7 8.69 -8.42 3.52
N TRP A 8 9.67 -7.98 4.28
CA TRP A 8 10.63 -6.96 3.84
C TRP A 8 11.98 -7.57 3.52
N ASP A 9 12.64 -7.06 2.50
CA ASP A 9 14.04 -7.34 2.23
C ASP A 9 14.67 -6.11 1.58
N ASP A 10 15.97 -6.19 1.29
CA ASP A 10 16.68 -5.04 0.73
C ASP A 10 16.12 -4.64 -0.63
N GLN A 11 15.60 -5.60 -1.38
CA GLN A 11 15.10 -5.36 -2.73
C GLN A 11 13.84 -4.50 -2.73
N ASN A 12 12.84 -4.87 -1.94
CA ASN A 12 11.61 -4.08 -1.95
C ASN A 12 11.76 -2.77 -1.19
N ILE A 13 12.62 -2.74 -0.15
CA ILE A 13 12.91 -1.47 0.53
C ILE A 13 13.56 -0.49 -0.43
N ALA A 14 14.53 -0.95 -1.22
CA ALA A 14 15.18 -0.09 -2.21
C ALA A 14 14.22 0.34 -3.31
N HIS A 15 13.31 -0.56 -3.70
CA HIS A 15 12.37 -0.24 -4.76
C HIS A 15 11.40 0.88 -4.37
N ILE A 16 10.82 0.81 -3.17
CA ILE A 16 9.89 1.85 -2.74
C ILE A 16 10.62 3.17 -2.49
N ALA A 17 11.90 3.11 -2.10
CA ALA A 17 12.69 4.32 -1.89
C ALA A 17 12.84 5.14 -3.17
N ARG A 18 12.82 4.49 -4.33
CA ARG A 18 12.88 5.19 -5.62
C ARG A 18 11.67 6.10 -5.83
N HIS A 19 10.57 5.81 -5.17
CA HIS A 19 9.35 6.60 -5.23
C HIS A 19 9.16 7.47 -4.00
N ASN A 20 10.22 7.67 -3.23
CA ASN A 20 10.19 8.48 -2.01
C ASN A 20 9.22 7.95 -0.96
N VAL A 21 9.11 6.63 -0.86
CA VAL A 21 8.28 5.98 0.15
C VAL A 21 9.21 5.13 1.03
N ASN A 22 8.97 5.13 2.32
CA ASN A 22 9.75 4.31 3.25
C ASN A 22 8.86 3.21 3.86
N PRO A 23 9.48 2.18 4.49
CA PRO A 23 8.72 1.08 5.06
C PRO A 23 7.66 1.50 6.09
N GLU A 24 7.95 2.52 6.91
CA GLU A 24 6.99 2.98 7.90
C GLU A 24 5.72 3.50 7.25
N GLU A 25 5.85 4.19 6.13
CA GLU A 25 4.68 4.70 5.40
C GLU A 25 3.85 3.57 4.82
N VAL A 26 4.51 2.52 4.32
CA VAL A 26 3.79 1.34 3.83
C VAL A 26 3.06 0.66 4.98
N GLU A 27 3.72 0.53 6.13
CA GLU A 27 3.10 -0.08 7.30
C GLU A 27 1.90 0.73 7.79
N ASP A 28 2.00 2.06 7.77
CA ASP A 28 0.87 2.91 8.14
C ASP A 28 -0.38 2.57 7.32
N VAL A 29 -0.20 2.36 6.02
CA VAL A 29 -1.32 2.04 5.13
C VAL A 29 -1.77 0.59 5.32
N CYS A 30 -0.83 -0.34 5.34
CA CYS A 30 -1.18 -1.76 5.39
C CYS A 30 -1.83 -2.17 6.72
N PHE A 31 -1.35 -1.62 7.82
CA PHE A 31 -1.87 -1.97 9.14
C PHE A 31 -2.94 -1.00 9.63
N GLY A 32 -3.11 0.13 8.96
CA GLY A 32 -4.15 1.09 9.27
C GLY A 32 -5.35 0.92 8.35
N PHE A 33 -6.15 1.98 8.26
CA PHE A 33 -7.28 1.97 7.34
C PHE A 33 -6.79 2.07 5.89
N HIS A 34 -7.31 1.22 5.05
CA HIS A 34 -7.03 1.28 3.61
C HIS A 34 -8.21 0.73 2.82
N ILE A 35 -8.27 1.11 1.55
CA ILE A 35 -9.20 0.53 0.59
C ILE A 35 -8.37 -0.40 -0.28
N SER A 36 -8.82 -1.67 -0.42
CA SER A 36 -8.09 -2.64 -1.21
C SER A 36 -8.83 -2.95 -2.50
N GLU A 37 -8.05 -3.11 -3.57
CA GLU A 37 -8.55 -3.60 -4.85
C GLU A 37 -7.74 -4.81 -5.24
N ARG A 38 -8.44 -5.86 -5.70
CA ARG A 38 -7.77 -7.07 -6.12
C ARG A 38 -7.28 -6.92 -7.55
N GLY A 39 -6.00 -7.26 -7.76
CA GLY A 39 -5.41 -7.34 -9.08
C GLY A 39 -5.25 -8.80 -9.50
N GLU A 40 -4.30 -9.05 -10.39
CA GLU A 40 -4.00 -10.40 -10.85
C GLU A 40 -2.90 -11.02 -10.00
N ASP A 41 -2.79 -12.35 -10.07
CA ASP A 41 -1.67 -13.10 -9.46
C ASP A 41 -1.50 -12.84 -7.97
N GLN A 42 -2.63 -12.83 -7.24
CA GLN A 42 -2.62 -12.63 -5.79
C GLN A 42 -2.08 -11.28 -5.36
N ARG A 43 -2.14 -10.30 -6.25
CA ARG A 43 -1.72 -8.94 -5.94
C ARG A 43 -2.91 -8.06 -5.64
N TYR A 44 -2.66 -7.08 -4.77
CA TYR A 44 -3.67 -6.14 -4.33
C TYR A 44 -3.08 -4.75 -4.33
N ILE A 45 -3.90 -3.75 -4.63
CA ILE A 45 -3.54 -2.35 -4.47
C ILE A 45 -4.23 -1.86 -3.21
N LEU A 46 -3.43 -1.39 -2.26
CA LEU A 46 -3.94 -0.84 -1.01
C LEU A 46 -3.77 0.67 -1.06
N SER A 47 -4.86 1.38 -0.91
CA SER A 47 -4.87 2.85 -0.98
C SER A 47 -5.16 3.41 0.39
N GLY A 48 -4.33 4.32 0.86
CA GLY A 48 -4.52 4.88 2.19
C GLY A 48 -3.70 6.13 2.41
N GLN A 49 -3.82 6.65 3.62
CA GLN A 49 -3.12 7.85 4.02
C GLN A 49 -2.13 7.49 5.13
N THR A 50 -0.90 7.97 5.02
CA THR A 50 0.12 7.73 6.04
C THR A 50 -0.17 8.56 7.28
N GLY A 51 0.54 8.24 8.37
CA GLY A 51 0.45 9.02 9.59
C GLY A 51 0.84 10.48 9.39
N GLY A 52 1.73 10.75 8.44
CA GLY A 52 2.13 12.11 8.08
C GLY A 52 1.19 12.81 7.10
N GLY A 53 0.13 12.15 6.67
CA GLY A 53 -0.88 12.75 5.81
C GLY A 53 -0.70 12.53 4.32
N ARG A 54 0.30 11.75 3.90
CA ARG A 54 0.51 11.48 2.48
C ARG A 54 -0.48 10.43 1.99
N TYR A 55 -0.98 10.61 0.79
CA TYR A 55 -1.87 9.64 0.13
C TYR A 55 -1.02 8.75 -0.75
N ILE A 56 -0.92 7.47 -0.41
CA ILE A 56 -0.10 6.54 -1.18
C ILE A 56 -0.87 5.29 -1.56
N ASN A 57 -0.42 4.67 -2.65
CA ASN A 57 -0.85 3.35 -3.08
C ASN A 57 0.27 2.38 -2.83
N VAL A 58 -0.07 1.22 -2.29
CA VAL A 58 0.90 0.15 -2.06
C VAL A 58 0.42 -1.07 -2.82
N VAL A 59 1.31 -1.65 -3.64
CA VAL A 59 1.02 -2.91 -4.30
C VAL A 59 1.65 -4.01 -3.48
N VAL A 60 0.85 -4.98 -3.06
CA VAL A 60 1.33 -6.11 -2.27
C VAL A 60 0.95 -7.41 -2.95
N GLU A 61 1.73 -8.45 -2.69
CA GLU A 61 1.44 -9.79 -3.15
C GLU A 61 1.22 -10.68 -1.93
N GLN A 62 0.15 -11.46 -1.93
CA GLN A 62 -0.07 -12.40 -0.84
C GLN A 62 0.85 -13.60 -1.03
N VAL A 63 1.71 -13.85 -0.04
CA VAL A 63 2.69 -14.92 -0.11
C VAL A 63 2.45 -15.98 0.95
N GLY A 64 1.47 -15.76 1.82
CA GLY A 64 1.08 -16.71 2.85
C GLY A 64 -0.19 -16.23 3.52
N LYS A 65 -0.67 -16.97 4.52
CA LYS A 65 -1.87 -16.60 5.24
C LYS A 65 -1.57 -15.38 6.10
N GLY A 66 -2.20 -14.24 5.76
CA GLY A 66 -1.95 -12.99 6.46
C GLY A 66 -0.56 -12.41 6.21
N LEU A 67 0.25 -13.04 5.35
CA LEU A 67 1.59 -12.59 5.04
C LEU A 67 1.62 -12.01 3.62
N PHE A 68 2.04 -10.76 3.51
CA PHE A 68 2.05 -10.04 2.25
C PHE A 68 3.44 -9.46 1.99
N ARG A 69 3.84 -9.47 0.73
CA ARG A 69 5.09 -8.89 0.32
C ARG A 69 4.83 -7.59 -0.42
N PRO A 70 5.32 -6.44 0.10
CA PRO A 70 5.23 -5.19 -0.66
C PRO A 70 6.05 -5.30 -1.93
N ILE A 71 5.42 -4.96 -3.06
CA ILE A 71 6.09 -4.99 -4.37
C ILE A 71 6.55 -3.60 -4.75
N THR A 72 5.65 -2.60 -4.61
CA THR A 72 5.98 -1.21 -4.87
C THR A 72 5.02 -0.32 -4.11
N ALA A 73 5.38 0.95 -3.98
CA ALA A 73 4.51 1.93 -3.36
C ALA A 73 4.84 3.29 -3.98
N PHE A 74 3.82 4.13 -4.13
CA PHE A 74 4.00 5.43 -4.76
C PHE A 74 2.88 6.37 -4.33
N GLU A 75 3.16 7.67 -4.42
CA GLU A 75 2.17 8.68 -4.09
C GLU A 75 1.04 8.67 -5.13
N MET A 76 -0.20 8.85 -4.67
CA MET A 76 -1.34 8.90 -5.57
C MET A 76 -1.25 10.11 -6.49
N SER A 77 -1.63 9.93 -7.76
CA SER A 77 -1.86 11.05 -8.65
C SER A 77 -3.05 11.87 -8.14
N GLU A 78 -3.21 13.10 -8.62
CA GLU A 78 -4.34 13.92 -8.20
C GLU A 78 -5.67 13.29 -8.57
N ASP A 79 -5.74 12.66 -9.77
CA ASP A 79 -6.96 11.97 -10.17
C ASP A 79 -7.26 10.77 -9.28
N TYR A 80 -6.26 10.00 -8.94
CA TYR A 80 -6.45 8.83 -8.07
C TYR A 80 -6.87 9.27 -6.67
N LYS A 81 -6.23 10.32 -6.15
CA LYS A 81 -6.56 10.86 -4.84
C LYS A 81 -8.01 11.31 -4.79
N ARG A 82 -8.49 11.94 -5.86
CA ARG A 82 -9.88 12.39 -5.95
C ARG A 82 -10.84 11.21 -5.89
N ARG A 83 -10.55 10.14 -6.63
CA ARG A 83 -11.38 8.93 -6.61
C ARG A 83 -11.35 8.25 -5.25
N TYR A 84 -10.19 8.22 -4.62
CA TYR A 84 -10.04 7.64 -3.29
C TYR A 84 -10.92 8.39 -2.28
N ARG A 85 -10.87 9.71 -2.31
CA ARG A 85 -11.67 10.53 -1.40
C ARG A 85 -13.17 10.31 -1.61
N LYS A 86 -13.60 10.13 -2.84
CA LYS A 86 -15.01 9.85 -3.13
C LYS A 86 -15.44 8.52 -2.52
N ARG A 87 -14.58 7.52 -2.58
CA ARG A 87 -14.90 6.21 -2.01
C ARG A 87 -15.02 6.28 -0.49
N LEU A 88 -14.30 7.17 0.15
CA LEU A 88 -14.38 7.33 1.60
C LEU A 88 -15.70 7.92 2.06
N ARG A 89 -16.42 8.58 1.17
CA ARG A 89 -17.68 9.25 1.51
C ARG A 89 -18.91 8.36 1.42
N LYS A 90 -18.74 7.14 1.04
CA LYS A 90 -19.85 6.20 0.91
C LYS A 90 -20.22 5.56 2.23
#